data_e0d2d5b1547ca44989c4df884f3f8816
#
_entry.id   e0d2d5b1547ca44989c4df884f3f8816
#
_cell.length_a   1.000
_cell.length_b   1.000
_cell.length_c   1.000
_cell.angle_alpha   90.00
_cell.angle_beta   90.00
_cell.angle_gamma   90.00
#
_symmetry.space_group_name_H-M   'P 1'
#
loop_
_entity.id
_entity.type
_entity.pdbx_description
1 polymer ?
#
loop_
_entity_poly.entity_id
_entity_poly.type
_entity_poly.pdbx_seq_one_letter_code
_entity_poly.pdbx_strand_id
1 'polypeptide(L)'
;MYFLSTRGNNEKITASQAIIKGLSSDRGLFVPSEFKNLKSELKNLVNLDYKELAYVILKEFLTDYSEKELKYCINSAYDEKFDTEKIAPISKVGDDYVLELYHGPTCAFKDMALTIMPYLLKTAIEKNNLKEEVVILTATSGDTGKAALEGFKDVDKIKIVVFFPENGVSNIQKLQMKTTGGNNTCVVGINGNFDDAQTGVKNIFADNNFNKDLKEKGYILSSANSINIGRLTPQVVYYFYSYLQLVKQNEIALGDEINFVVPTGNFGNILAGYYAKQMGLPVNKFICASNDNNVLYDFFETGVYNKNRELKLTTSPSMDILTSSNLERLLFEISNRDSKKVNSLLNDLNEKGVYEIDYDMRKNLSSFYAGYSKEDVVSKTIKEVFDKFGYLLDTHTAVAYSCYEKYVEDTKDITKTVIVSTASPYKFSKDVISSIQSIDCNLDDFEIINKLSDLSKTKIPGPIEKLKELEIRHNITCEKDELKSEILKFLGK
;
A
#
# COMPACT_ATOMS: atom_id res chain seq x y z
N MET A 1 20.58 -9.71 9.39
CA MET A 1 19.14 -9.74 9.73
C MET A 1 18.49 -10.96 9.08
N TYR A 2 17.56 -11.63 9.77
CA TYR A 2 16.73 -12.71 9.22
C TYR A 2 15.27 -12.28 9.25
N PHE A 3 14.46 -12.99 8.48
CA PHE A 3 13.00 -12.87 8.53
C PHE A 3 12.40 -14.12 9.17
N LEU A 4 11.37 -13.89 9.99
CA LEU A 4 10.65 -14.89 10.77
C LEU A 4 9.18 -14.90 10.31
N SER A 5 8.50 -16.04 10.49
CA SER A 5 7.07 -16.11 10.32
C SER A 5 6.32 -15.63 11.57
N THR A 6 5.27 -14.84 11.40
CA THR A 6 4.37 -14.44 12.49
C THR A 6 3.64 -15.63 13.12
N ARG A 7 3.56 -16.78 12.44
CA ARG A 7 2.82 -17.97 12.89
C ARG A 7 3.70 -19.10 13.45
N GLY A 8 5.02 -18.86 13.54
CA GLY A 8 5.92 -19.72 14.29
C GLY A 8 6.66 -20.78 13.48
N ASN A 9 6.63 -20.72 12.14
CA ASN A 9 7.60 -21.47 11.36
C ASN A 9 9.01 -21.02 11.76
N ASN A 10 9.81 -21.95 12.27
CA ASN A 10 11.15 -21.68 12.79
C ASN A 10 12.21 -21.45 11.69
N GLU A 11 11.84 -21.47 10.43
CA GLU A 11 12.74 -21.21 9.32
C GLU A 11 13.20 -19.74 9.35
N LYS A 12 14.52 -19.54 9.54
CA LYS A 12 15.15 -18.22 9.41
C LYS A 12 15.59 -18.05 7.97
N ILE A 13 15.01 -17.09 7.27
CA ILE A 13 15.31 -16.83 5.86
C ILE A 13 15.91 -15.45 5.66
N THR A 14 16.63 -15.29 4.56
CA THR A 14 17.18 -13.98 4.15
C THR A 14 16.10 -13.10 3.55
N ALA A 15 16.39 -11.82 3.36
CA ALA A 15 15.46 -10.88 2.74
C ALA A 15 15.11 -11.31 1.30
N SER A 16 16.10 -11.71 0.50
CA SER A 16 15.86 -12.17 -0.87
C SER A 16 14.94 -13.40 -0.92
N GLN A 17 15.11 -14.35 -0.02
CA GLN A 17 14.24 -15.52 0.10
C GLN A 17 12.82 -15.15 0.53
N ALA A 18 12.67 -14.20 1.46
CA ALA A 18 11.36 -13.72 1.90
C ALA A 18 10.59 -12.99 0.79
N ILE A 19 11.30 -12.21 -0.04
CA ILE A 19 10.72 -11.51 -1.21
C ILE A 19 10.26 -12.52 -2.27
N ILE A 20 11.05 -13.56 -2.58
CA ILE A 20 10.67 -14.61 -3.53
C ILE A 20 9.44 -15.37 -3.02
N LYS A 21 9.48 -15.83 -1.77
CA LYS A 21 8.37 -16.61 -1.18
C LYS A 21 7.10 -15.79 -1.01
N GLY A 22 7.23 -14.51 -0.68
CA GLY A 22 6.12 -13.60 -0.39
C GLY A 22 5.34 -13.93 0.89
N LEU A 23 5.17 -15.22 1.20
CA LEU A 23 4.43 -15.76 2.33
C LEU A 23 5.17 -16.99 2.89
N SER A 24 5.11 -17.19 4.20
CA SER A 24 5.67 -18.41 4.84
C SER A 24 4.81 -19.64 4.55
N SER A 25 5.41 -20.83 4.62
CA SER A 25 4.72 -22.11 4.38
C SER A 25 3.61 -22.41 5.39
N ASP A 26 3.69 -21.84 6.60
CA ASP A 26 2.64 -21.87 7.63
C ASP A 26 1.55 -20.80 7.42
N ARG A 27 1.58 -20.09 6.29
CA ARG A 27 0.73 -18.93 5.93
C ARG A 27 0.94 -17.70 6.80
N GLY A 28 2.00 -17.66 7.63
CA GLY A 28 2.40 -16.49 8.38
C GLY A 28 3.08 -15.44 7.50
N LEU A 29 3.03 -14.19 7.93
CA LEU A 29 3.70 -13.10 7.25
C LEU A 29 5.15 -12.98 7.71
N PHE A 30 6.06 -12.63 6.79
CA PHE A 30 7.45 -12.41 7.17
C PHE A 30 7.61 -11.07 7.87
N VAL A 31 8.34 -11.10 9.00
CA VAL A 31 8.73 -9.93 9.82
C VAL A 31 10.24 -9.96 10.04
N PRO A 32 10.91 -8.80 10.18
CA PRO A 32 12.33 -8.74 10.49
C PRO A 32 12.60 -9.30 11.89
N SER A 33 13.72 -10.00 12.07
CA SER A 33 14.11 -10.55 13.37
C SER A 33 14.37 -9.47 14.44
N GLU A 34 14.77 -8.28 14.00
CA GLU A 34 15.10 -7.13 14.85
C GLU A 34 14.95 -5.83 14.07
N PHE A 35 14.96 -4.69 14.77
CA PHE A 35 15.01 -3.36 14.19
C PHE A 35 16.29 -2.67 14.64
N LYS A 36 17.08 -2.18 13.67
CA LYS A 36 18.24 -1.35 13.99
C LYS A 36 17.79 0.05 14.38
N ASN A 37 18.25 0.52 15.54
CA ASN A 37 17.95 1.88 15.99
C ASN A 37 18.87 2.90 15.29
N LEU A 38 18.26 3.82 14.54
CA LEU A 38 18.92 4.90 13.79
C LEU A 38 18.80 6.27 14.47
N LYS A 39 18.27 6.36 15.69
CA LYS A 39 18.02 7.64 16.40
C LYS A 39 19.27 8.52 16.48
N SER A 40 20.42 7.93 16.79
CA SER A 40 21.71 8.66 16.86
C SER A 40 22.24 9.12 15.51
N GLU A 41 21.76 8.51 14.41
CA GLU A 41 22.20 8.81 13.03
C GLU A 41 21.35 9.89 12.36
N LEU A 42 20.16 10.21 12.90
CA LEU A 42 19.19 11.13 12.27
C LEU A 42 19.82 12.46 11.82
N LYS A 43 20.73 13.03 12.62
CA LYS A 43 21.42 14.28 12.27
C LYS A 43 22.18 14.19 10.95
N ASN A 44 22.78 13.05 10.67
CA ASN A 44 23.56 12.82 9.44
C ASN A 44 22.66 12.57 8.22
N LEU A 45 21.38 12.26 8.44
CA LEU A 45 20.43 11.91 7.40
C LEU A 45 19.64 13.12 6.87
N VAL A 46 19.65 14.26 7.58
CA VAL A 46 18.81 15.46 7.28
C VAL A 46 18.99 15.97 5.85
N ASN A 47 20.21 15.90 5.30
CA ASN A 47 20.54 16.46 3.99
C ASN A 47 20.52 15.44 2.85
N LEU A 48 20.25 14.17 3.13
CA LEU A 48 20.17 13.14 2.11
C LEU A 48 18.95 13.36 1.21
N ASP A 49 19.12 13.06 -0.07
CA ASP A 49 17.98 12.94 -0.98
C ASP A 49 17.20 11.64 -0.73
N TYR A 50 16.08 11.48 -1.44
CA TYR A 50 15.23 10.31 -1.25
C TYR A 50 15.96 8.99 -1.53
N LYS A 51 16.79 8.92 -2.59
CA LYS A 51 17.52 7.70 -2.99
C LYS A 51 18.64 7.35 -2.02
N GLU A 52 19.38 8.35 -1.57
CA GLU A 52 20.43 8.19 -0.56
C GLU A 52 19.84 7.68 0.75
N LEU A 53 18.73 8.29 1.19
CA LEU A 53 18.01 7.85 2.40
C LEU A 53 17.43 6.44 2.21
N ALA A 54 16.87 6.13 1.04
CA ALA A 54 16.37 4.79 0.73
C ALA A 54 17.46 3.73 0.89
N TYR A 55 18.68 4.02 0.43
CA TYR A 55 19.81 3.12 0.65
C TYR A 55 20.10 2.91 2.13
N VAL A 56 20.16 3.98 2.93
CA VAL A 56 20.45 3.87 4.38
C VAL A 56 19.38 3.04 5.10
N ILE A 57 18.11 3.23 4.78
CA ILE A 57 17.02 2.50 5.45
C ILE A 57 16.92 1.06 4.95
N LEU A 58 16.95 0.86 3.62
CA LEU A 58 16.72 -0.47 3.04
C LEU A 58 17.85 -1.45 3.31
N LYS A 59 19.12 -1.00 3.40
CA LYS A 59 20.24 -1.87 3.75
C LYS A 59 20.08 -2.55 5.12
N GLU A 60 19.33 -1.94 6.04
CA GLU A 60 19.08 -2.51 7.36
C GLU A 60 18.10 -3.69 7.32
N PHE A 61 17.20 -3.72 6.33
CA PHE A 61 16.29 -4.84 6.09
C PHE A 61 16.86 -5.87 5.10
N LEU A 62 17.50 -5.40 4.04
CA LEU A 62 17.93 -6.19 2.89
C LEU A 62 19.44 -6.55 3.01
N THR A 63 19.81 -7.12 4.17
CA THR A 63 21.21 -7.32 4.55
C THR A 63 21.98 -8.35 3.70
N ASP A 64 21.30 -9.15 2.93
CA ASP A 64 21.89 -10.07 1.96
C ASP A 64 22.05 -9.45 0.56
N TYR A 65 21.59 -8.21 0.33
CA TYR A 65 21.86 -7.44 -0.88
C TYR A 65 23.18 -6.68 -0.70
N SER A 66 24.07 -6.74 -1.71
CA SER A 66 25.25 -5.88 -1.73
C SER A 66 24.87 -4.42 -1.98
N GLU A 67 25.77 -3.50 -1.64
CA GLU A 67 25.58 -2.06 -1.90
C GLU A 67 25.27 -1.79 -3.39
N LYS A 68 26.01 -2.45 -4.30
CA LYS A 68 25.82 -2.29 -5.75
C LYS A 68 24.43 -2.74 -6.19
N GLU A 69 23.97 -3.89 -5.72
CA GLU A 69 22.64 -4.44 -6.04
C GLU A 69 21.55 -3.52 -5.51
N LEU A 70 21.66 -3.07 -4.26
CA LEU A 70 20.64 -2.23 -3.64
C LEU A 70 20.56 -0.84 -4.29
N LYS A 71 21.70 -0.21 -4.58
CA LYS A 71 21.77 1.05 -5.33
C LYS A 71 21.21 0.92 -6.75
N TYR A 72 21.45 -0.21 -7.42
CA TYR A 72 20.83 -0.50 -8.70
C TYR A 72 19.30 -0.54 -8.58
N CYS A 73 18.76 -1.29 -7.62
CA CYS A 73 17.31 -1.37 -7.41
C CYS A 73 16.68 0.01 -7.12
N ILE A 74 17.31 0.81 -6.26
CA ILE A 74 16.84 2.15 -5.88
C ILE A 74 16.85 3.10 -7.08
N ASN A 75 17.97 3.16 -7.82
CA ASN A 75 18.10 4.10 -8.93
C ASN A 75 17.21 3.74 -10.11
N SER A 76 16.94 2.44 -10.32
CA SER A 76 16.02 1.97 -11.37
C SER A 76 14.55 2.18 -11.00
N ALA A 77 14.25 2.33 -9.71
CA ALA A 77 12.89 2.52 -9.22
C ALA A 77 12.48 3.99 -9.16
N TYR A 78 13.32 4.81 -8.53
CA TYR A 78 13.04 6.21 -8.23
C TYR A 78 13.77 7.14 -9.22
N ASP A 79 13.28 7.19 -10.43
CA ASP A 79 13.84 7.95 -11.55
C ASP A 79 12.78 8.89 -12.16
N GLU A 80 12.91 9.25 -13.42
CA GLU A 80 11.99 10.10 -14.19
C GLU A 80 10.55 9.57 -14.32
N LYS A 81 10.27 8.36 -13.84
CA LYS A 81 8.89 7.85 -13.71
C LYS A 81 8.08 8.63 -12.67
N PHE A 82 8.77 9.28 -11.72
CA PHE A 82 8.15 10.21 -10.79
C PHE A 82 8.18 11.62 -11.38
N ASP A 83 7.09 12.35 -11.27
CA ASP A 83 6.95 13.71 -11.84
C ASP A 83 7.65 14.81 -11.00
N THR A 84 8.32 14.41 -9.92
CA THR A 84 9.12 15.27 -9.04
C THR A 84 10.40 14.58 -8.57
N GLU A 85 11.52 15.33 -8.57
CA GLU A 85 12.81 14.85 -8.05
C GLU A 85 12.77 14.54 -6.55
N LYS A 86 11.84 15.14 -5.81
CA LYS A 86 11.67 14.87 -4.38
C LYS A 86 11.05 13.48 -4.09
N ILE A 87 10.49 12.80 -5.09
CA ILE A 87 9.81 11.51 -5.02
C ILE A 87 8.57 11.52 -4.10
N ALA A 88 8.71 12.01 -2.87
CA ALA A 88 7.65 12.12 -1.86
C ALA A 88 7.67 13.53 -1.23
N PRO A 89 7.22 14.57 -1.95
CA PRO A 89 7.24 15.94 -1.44
C PRO A 89 6.26 16.11 -0.27
N ILE A 90 6.54 17.12 0.55
CA ILE A 90 5.65 17.59 1.62
C ILE A 90 5.13 18.97 1.24
N SER A 91 3.82 19.12 1.27
CA SER A 91 3.10 20.38 1.09
C SER A 91 2.55 20.88 2.43
N LYS A 92 2.67 22.17 2.68
CA LYS A 92 2.07 22.79 3.87
C LYS A 92 0.63 23.20 3.54
N VAL A 93 -0.32 22.76 4.35
CA VAL A 93 -1.75 23.04 4.19
C VAL A 93 -2.27 23.63 5.52
N GLY A 94 -2.40 24.94 5.58
CA GLY A 94 -2.63 25.63 6.85
C GLY A 94 -1.43 25.49 7.80
N ASP A 95 -1.67 24.96 9.00
CA ASP A 95 -0.63 24.67 10.00
C ASP A 95 -0.12 23.22 9.95
N ASP A 96 -0.70 22.41 9.07
CA ASP A 96 -0.42 20.99 8.92
C ASP A 96 0.41 20.68 7.68
N TYR A 97 0.85 19.44 7.55
CA TYR A 97 1.70 18.97 6.46
C TYR A 97 1.06 17.75 5.78
N VAL A 98 1.08 17.75 4.44
CA VAL A 98 0.60 16.64 3.62
C VAL A 98 1.78 16.01 2.92
N LEU A 99 2.02 14.73 3.20
CA LEU A 99 3.02 13.91 2.50
C LEU A 99 2.40 13.31 1.24
N GLU A 100 2.82 13.81 0.09
CA GLU A 100 2.24 13.44 -1.21
C GLU A 100 2.96 12.21 -1.79
N LEU A 101 2.32 11.05 -1.74
CA LEU A 101 2.88 9.77 -2.18
C LEU A 101 2.40 9.33 -3.58
N TYR A 102 1.79 10.24 -4.34
CA TYR A 102 1.10 9.92 -5.59
C TYR A 102 1.80 10.46 -6.85
N HIS A 103 3.05 10.85 -6.75
CA HIS A 103 3.85 11.39 -7.86
C HIS A 103 4.46 10.33 -8.78
N GLY A 104 4.21 9.06 -8.52
CA GLY A 104 4.69 7.95 -9.33
C GLY A 104 3.83 7.65 -10.56
N PRO A 105 4.23 6.65 -11.35
CA PRO A 105 3.65 6.36 -12.67
C PRO A 105 2.17 5.95 -12.65
N THR A 106 1.61 5.59 -11.51
CA THR A 106 0.18 5.23 -11.41
C THR A 106 -0.62 6.18 -10.54
N CYS A 107 0.00 7.25 -10.07
CA CYS A 107 -0.61 8.30 -9.27
C CYS A 107 -1.22 7.79 -7.94
N ALA A 108 -0.54 6.82 -7.28
CA ALA A 108 -0.92 6.28 -5.98
C ALA A 108 0.33 5.88 -5.16
N PHE A 109 0.22 5.91 -3.82
CA PHE A 109 1.32 5.56 -2.91
C PHE A 109 1.92 4.16 -3.14
N LYS A 110 1.17 3.30 -3.80
CA LYS A 110 1.58 1.94 -4.11
C LYS A 110 2.82 1.92 -5.02
N ASP A 111 3.03 2.97 -5.80
CA ASP A 111 4.22 3.17 -6.63
C ASP A 111 5.50 3.22 -5.77
N MET A 112 5.43 3.78 -4.56
CA MET A 112 6.60 3.87 -3.66
C MET A 112 7.25 2.51 -3.36
N ALA A 113 6.48 1.43 -3.47
CA ALA A 113 6.97 0.07 -3.26
C ALA A 113 6.96 -0.78 -4.53
N LEU A 114 5.98 -0.58 -5.43
CA LEU A 114 5.83 -1.43 -6.62
C LEU A 114 6.75 -1.02 -7.77
N THR A 115 7.37 0.15 -7.74
CA THR A 115 8.45 0.50 -8.67
C THR A 115 9.78 -0.17 -8.31
N ILE A 116 10.08 -0.35 -7.02
CA ILE A 116 11.34 -0.98 -6.59
C ILE A 116 11.24 -2.51 -6.47
N MET A 117 10.07 -3.04 -6.09
CA MET A 117 9.89 -4.47 -5.84
C MET A 117 10.31 -5.37 -7.02
N PRO A 118 10.05 -5.04 -8.29
CA PRO A 118 10.51 -5.86 -9.42
C PRO A 118 12.02 -6.03 -9.49
N TYR A 119 12.77 -4.98 -9.22
CA TYR A 119 14.24 -5.01 -9.21
C TYR A 119 14.77 -5.79 -8.01
N LEU A 120 14.12 -5.63 -6.84
CA LEU A 120 14.43 -6.46 -5.66
C LEU A 120 14.16 -7.94 -5.94
N LEU A 121 13.03 -8.28 -6.55
CA LEU A 121 12.67 -9.65 -6.87
C LEU A 121 13.62 -10.25 -7.95
N LYS A 122 13.92 -9.50 -9.01
CA LYS A 122 14.90 -9.92 -10.04
C LYS A 122 16.26 -10.23 -9.40
N THR A 123 16.78 -9.32 -8.60
CA THR A 123 18.04 -9.52 -7.88
C THR A 123 17.94 -10.73 -6.93
N ALA A 124 16.82 -10.93 -6.25
CA ALA A 124 16.60 -12.10 -5.41
C ALA A 124 16.61 -13.41 -6.18
N ILE A 125 16.00 -13.47 -7.36
CA ILE A 125 16.01 -14.63 -8.27
C ILE A 125 17.45 -14.98 -8.65
N GLU A 126 18.25 -14.00 -9.05
CA GLU A 126 19.64 -14.18 -9.44
C GLU A 126 20.50 -14.68 -8.26
N LYS A 127 20.37 -14.06 -7.06
CA LYS A 127 21.11 -14.43 -5.85
C LYS A 127 20.83 -15.85 -5.37
N ASN A 128 19.60 -16.30 -5.49
CA ASN A 128 19.18 -17.64 -5.07
C ASN A 128 19.33 -18.68 -6.18
N ASN A 129 19.92 -18.32 -7.34
CA ASN A 129 20.11 -19.19 -8.51
C ASN A 129 18.81 -19.89 -8.95
N LEU A 130 17.67 -19.20 -8.81
CA LEU A 130 16.38 -19.74 -9.18
C LEU A 130 16.31 -19.97 -10.70
N LYS A 131 15.91 -21.17 -11.12
CA LYS A 131 15.83 -21.56 -12.54
C LYS A 131 14.48 -21.20 -13.14
N GLU A 132 13.45 -21.29 -12.33
CA GLU A 132 12.06 -21.05 -12.70
C GLU A 132 11.81 -19.55 -12.95
N GLU A 133 10.88 -19.23 -13.85
CA GLU A 133 10.29 -17.90 -13.95
C GLU A 133 9.26 -17.68 -12.83
N VAL A 134 9.21 -16.47 -12.31
CA VAL A 134 8.23 -16.11 -11.27
C VAL A 134 6.96 -15.57 -11.92
N VAL A 135 5.82 -16.15 -11.58
CA VAL A 135 4.50 -15.66 -11.98
C VAL A 135 3.85 -14.95 -10.81
N ILE A 136 3.74 -13.63 -10.93
CA ILE A 136 3.06 -12.79 -9.94
C ILE A 136 1.55 -12.89 -10.18
N LEU A 137 0.81 -13.30 -9.15
CA LEU A 137 -0.65 -13.23 -9.15
C LEU A 137 -1.12 -12.12 -8.23
N THR A 138 -2.02 -11.28 -8.72
CA THR A 138 -2.58 -10.16 -7.96
C THR A 138 -4.08 -10.07 -8.18
N ALA A 139 -4.86 -10.12 -7.09
CA ALA A 139 -6.24 -9.66 -7.09
C ALA A 139 -6.26 -8.18 -6.67
N THR A 140 -7.07 -7.36 -7.34
CA THR A 140 -7.10 -5.93 -7.09
C THR A 140 -8.51 -5.33 -7.18
N SER A 141 -8.73 -4.29 -6.38
CA SER A 141 -9.85 -3.35 -6.49
C SER A 141 -9.50 -2.10 -7.32
N GLY A 142 -8.38 -2.10 -8.06
CA GLY A 142 -7.94 -1.01 -8.94
C GLY A 142 -6.46 -0.69 -8.81
N ASP A 143 -6.07 0.18 -7.88
CA ASP A 143 -4.72 0.77 -7.77
C ASP A 143 -3.56 -0.23 -7.65
N THR A 144 -3.73 -1.29 -6.84
CA THR A 144 -2.65 -2.28 -6.63
C THR A 144 -2.34 -3.02 -7.92
N GLY A 145 -3.38 -3.38 -8.70
CA GLY A 145 -3.20 -4.06 -9.98
C GLY A 145 -2.44 -3.20 -10.97
N LYS A 146 -2.87 -1.95 -11.16
CA LYS A 146 -2.18 -1.03 -12.07
C LYS A 146 -0.73 -0.78 -11.66
N ALA A 147 -0.48 -0.51 -10.36
CA ALA A 147 0.88 -0.26 -9.89
C ALA A 147 1.79 -1.50 -10.03
N ALA A 148 1.24 -2.71 -9.81
CA ALA A 148 1.98 -3.95 -10.03
C ALA A 148 2.27 -4.17 -11.53
N LEU A 149 1.27 -3.99 -12.40
CA LEU A 149 1.47 -4.10 -13.85
C LEU A 149 2.55 -3.16 -14.35
N GLU A 150 2.50 -1.88 -13.95
CA GLU A 150 3.48 -0.88 -14.38
C GLU A 150 4.89 -1.17 -13.87
N GLY A 151 5.00 -1.61 -12.60
CA GLY A 151 6.29 -1.95 -12.02
C GLY A 151 6.93 -3.21 -12.62
N PHE A 152 6.15 -4.26 -12.85
CA PHE A 152 6.65 -5.56 -13.37
C PHE A 152 6.70 -5.66 -14.90
N LYS A 153 6.19 -4.66 -15.60
CA LYS A 153 6.19 -4.61 -17.07
C LYS A 153 7.60 -4.78 -17.64
N ASP A 154 7.76 -5.74 -18.54
CA ASP A 154 9.01 -6.06 -19.27
C ASP A 154 10.20 -6.41 -18.34
N VAL A 155 9.96 -6.79 -17.10
CA VAL A 155 11.02 -7.30 -16.21
C VAL A 155 11.29 -8.77 -16.52
N ASP A 156 12.53 -9.05 -16.87
CA ASP A 156 13.00 -10.39 -17.26
C ASP A 156 12.78 -11.43 -16.15
N LYS A 157 12.46 -12.69 -16.53
CA LYS A 157 12.13 -13.82 -15.66
C LYS A 157 10.91 -13.63 -14.76
N ILE A 158 10.11 -12.62 -14.99
CA ILE A 158 8.88 -12.37 -14.23
C ILE A 158 7.71 -12.22 -15.20
N LYS A 159 6.61 -12.87 -14.88
CA LYS A 159 5.31 -12.69 -15.53
C LYS A 159 4.30 -12.19 -14.50
N ILE A 160 3.33 -11.42 -14.93
CA ILE A 160 2.29 -10.90 -14.02
C ILE A 160 0.90 -11.11 -14.59
N VAL A 161 0.01 -11.65 -13.76
CA VAL A 161 -1.43 -11.78 -14.04
C VAL A 161 -2.21 -11.03 -12.97
N VAL A 162 -3.03 -10.09 -13.41
CA VAL A 162 -3.89 -9.27 -12.56
C VAL A 162 -5.35 -9.62 -12.80
N PHE A 163 -6.05 -9.99 -11.74
CA PHE A 163 -7.49 -10.24 -11.73
C PHE A 163 -8.21 -9.08 -11.04
N PHE A 164 -9.24 -8.56 -11.68
CA PHE A 164 -10.04 -7.47 -11.13
C PHE A 164 -11.54 -7.69 -11.40
N PRO A 165 -12.47 -7.22 -10.55
CA PRO A 165 -13.90 -7.29 -10.83
C PRO A 165 -14.26 -6.36 -11.98
N GLU A 166 -14.83 -6.91 -13.06
CA GLU A 166 -15.14 -6.14 -14.28
C GLU A 166 -16.05 -4.92 -14.00
N ASN A 167 -16.93 -5.02 -13.01
CA ASN A 167 -17.87 -3.97 -12.63
C ASN A 167 -17.59 -3.35 -11.24
N GLY A 168 -16.38 -3.56 -10.68
CA GLY A 168 -16.06 -3.15 -9.30
C GLY A 168 -14.91 -2.16 -9.17
N VAL A 169 -14.49 -1.51 -10.27
CA VAL A 169 -13.41 -0.50 -10.30
C VAL A 169 -13.86 0.72 -11.09
N SER A 170 -13.26 1.90 -10.82
CA SER A 170 -13.57 3.10 -11.60
C SER A 170 -13.12 2.95 -13.06
N ASN A 171 -13.76 3.70 -13.98
CA ASN A 171 -13.40 3.67 -15.39
C ASN A 171 -11.94 4.03 -15.63
N ILE A 172 -11.42 5.04 -14.92
CA ILE A 172 -10.02 5.44 -15.01
C ILE A 172 -9.09 4.31 -14.55
N GLN A 173 -9.37 3.65 -13.44
CA GLN A 173 -8.58 2.51 -12.98
C GLN A 173 -8.64 1.32 -13.95
N LYS A 174 -9.82 1.06 -14.53
CA LYS A 174 -10.01 0.02 -15.53
C LYS A 174 -9.21 0.30 -16.81
N LEU A 175 -9.27 1.53 -17.32
CA LEU A 175 -8.46 1.97 -18.45
C LEU A 175 -6.97 1.87 -18.15
N GLN A 176 -6.53 2.34 -16.99
CA GLN A 176 -5.13 2.22 -16.57
C GLN A 176 -4.62 0.77 -16.63
N MET A 177 -5.42 -0.21 -16.21
CA MET A 177 -5.03 -1.63 -16.27
C MET A 177 -5.10 -2.17 -17.70
N LYS A 178 -6.23 -1.97 -18.40
CA LYS A 178 -6.46 -2.54 -19.74
C LYS A 178 -5.54 -1.99 -20.83
N THR A 179 -4.96 -0.80 -20.62
CA THR A 179 -4.02 -0.16 -21.56
C THR A 179 -2.54 -0.45 -21.22
N THR A 180 -2.25 -1.16 -20.13
CA THR A 180 -0.86 -1.46 -19.76
C THR A 180 -0.19 -2.31 -20.84
N GLY A 181 0.97 -1.85 -21.31
CA GLY A 181 1.82 -2.60 -22.24
C GLY A 181 2.64 -3.68 -21.54
N GLY A 182 3.58 -4.27 -22.30
CA GLY A 182 4.50 -5.29 -21.83
C GLY A 182 4.14 -6.69 -22.32
N ASN A 183 5.17 -7.47 -22.66
CA ASN A 183 4.99 -8.85 -23.18
C ASN A 183 4.78 -9.87 -22.05
N ASN A 184 5.02 -9.49 -20.83
CA ASN A 184 4.95 -10.33 -19.63
C ASN A 184 3.76 -9.99 -18.73
N THR A 185 2.80 -9.17 -19.22
CA THR A 185 1.62 -8.71 -18.47
C THR A 185 0.35 -9.38 -18.99
N CYS A 186 -0.57 -9.73 -18.09
CA CYS A 186 -1.89 -10.22 -18.40
C CYS A 186 -2.90 -9.59 -17.43
N VAL A 187 -4.01 -9.07 -17.98
CA VAL A 187 -5.09 -8.47 -17.18
C VAL A 187 -6.39 -9.17 -17.52
N VAL A 188 -7.07 -9.68 -16.50
CA VAL A 188 -8.29 -10.47 -16.63
C VAL A 188 -9.38 -9.87 -15.76
N GLY A 189 -10.46 -9.41 -16.39
CA GLY A 189 -11.70 -9.07 -15.71
C GLY A 189 -12.42 -10.34 -15.25
N ILE A 190 -12.99 -10.35 -14.06
CA ILE A 190 -13.82 -11.45 -13.60
C ILE A 190 -15.29 -11.04 -13.47
N ASN A 191 -16.19 -11.95 -13.84
CA ASN A 191 -17.62 -11.84 -13.56
C ASN A 191 -17.87 -12.17 -12.09
N GLY A 192 -17.63 -11.20 -11.20
CA GLY A 192 -17.71 -11.32 -9.76
C GLY A 192 -17.31 -10.03 -9.07
N ASN A 193 -17.18 -10.08 -7.76
CA ASN A 193 -16.70 -8.97 -6.95
C ASN A 193 -15.22 -9.12 -6.57
N PHE A 194 -14.68 -8.17 -5.80
CA PHE A 194 -13.29 -8.20 -5.36
C PHE A 194 -12.97 -9.41 -4.46
N ASP A 195 -13.91 -9.82 -3.59
CA ASP A 195 -13.72 -10.98 -2.72
C ASP A 195 -13.65 -12.28 -3.52
N ASP A 196 -14.41 -12.40 -4.63
CA ASP A 196 -14.32 -13.52 -5.56
C ASP A 196 -12.92 -13.59 -6.19
N ALA A 197 -12.39 -12.46 -6.68
CA ALA A 197 -11.03 -12.38 -7.23
C ALA A 197 -9.97 -12.77 -6.20
N GLN A 198 -10.07 -12.23 -4.99
CA GLN A 198 -9.12 -12.49 -3.91
C GLN A 198 -9.17 -13.94 -3.44
N THR A 199 -10.37 -14.51 -3.32
CA THR A 199 -10.57 -15.90 -2.94
C THR A 199 -10.03 -16.84 -4.02
N GLY A 200 -10.30 -16.55 -5.30
CA GLY A 200 -9.76 -17.31 -6.42
C GLY A 200 -8.23 -17.35 -6.42
N VAL A 201 -7.58 -16.20 -6.26
CA VAL A 201 -6.11 -16.13 -6.16
C VAL A 201 -5.59 -16.89 -4.94
N LYS A 202 -6.22 -16.74 -3.76
CA LYS A 202 -5.83 -17.51 -2.55
C LYS A 202 -5.94 -19.01 -2.75
N ASN A 203 -7.01 -19.48 -3.41
CA ASN A 203 -7.21 -20.90 -3.71
C ASN A 203 -6.13 -21.43 -4.67
N ILE A 204 -5.70 -20.62 -5.64
CA ILE A 204 -4.59 -20.99 -6.54
C ILE A 204 -3.29 -21.16 -5.76
N PHE A 205 -2.94 -20.23 -4.87
CA PHE A 205 -1.76 -20.36 -4.00
C PHE A 205 -1.83 -21.60 -3.08
N ALA A 206 -3.01 -21.98 -2.64
CA ALA A 206 -3.22 -23.14 -1.77
C ALA A 206 -3.26 -24.50 -2.52
N ASP A 207 -3.38 -24.50 -3.84
CA ASP A 207 -3.45 -25.73 -4.64
C ASP A 207 -2.06 -26.30 -4.91
N ASN A 208 -1.67 -27.27 -4.07
CA ASN A 208 -0.36 -27.92 -4.16
C ASN A 208 -0.15 -28.67 -5.49
N ASN A 209 -1.21 -29.24 -6.09
CA ASN A 209 -1.10 -29.96 -7.35
C ASN A 209 -0.82 -28.97 -8.50
N PHE A 210 -1.60 -27.89 -8.56
CA PHE A 210 -1.39 -26.85 -9.57
C PHE A 210 0.00 -26.20 -9.44
N ASN A 211 0.45 -25.91 -8.21
CA ASN A 211 1.77 -25.35 -7.95
C ASN A 211 2.90 -26.32 -8.37
N LYS A 212 2.73 -27.62 -8.16
CA LYS A 212 3.68 -28.64 -8.61
C LYS A 212 3.73 -28.71 -10.13
N ASP A 213 2.58 -28.75 -10.81
CA ASP A 213 2.49 -28.76 -12.27
C ASP A 213 3.13 -27.54 -12.90
N LEU A 214 2.94 -26.35 -12.31
CA LEU A 214 3.59 -25.12 -12.75
C LEU A 214 5.12 -25.23 -12.59
N LYS A 215 5.60 -25.75 -11.47
CA LYS A 215 7.03 -25.92 -11.22
C LYS A 215 7.69 -26.89 -12.20
N GLU A 216 7.03 -27.98 -12.53
CA GLU A 216 7.50 -28.92 -13.58
C GLU A 216 7.57 -28.26 -14.97
N LYS A 217 6.74 -27.23 -15.20
CA LYS A 217 6.76 -26.40 -16.41
C LYS A 217 7.73 -25.21 -16.35
N GLY A 218 8.48 -25.08 -15.27
CA GLY A 218 9.49 -24.02 -15.09
C GLY A 218 8.95 -22.72 -14.50
N TYR A 219 7.81 -22.74 -13.80
CA TYR A 219 7.20 -21.56 -13.17
C TYR A 219 6.99 -21.75 -11.68
N ILE A 220 7.12 -20.68 -10.91
CA ILE A 220 6.69 -20.61 -9.51
C ILE A 220 5.79 -19.39 -9.28
N LEU A 221 4.83 -19.54 -8.38
CA LEU A 221 3.94 -18.43 -8.02
C LEU A 221 4.56 -17.54 -6.93
N SER A 222 4.35 -16.25 -7.05
CA SER A 222 4.61 -15.26 -6.00
C SER A 222 3.54 -14.17 -6.02
N SER A 223 3.52 -13.33 -4.99
CA SER A 223 2.52 -12.29 -4.84
C SER A 223 3.15 -10.90 -4.74
N ALA A 224 2.56 -9.93 -5.45
CA ALA A 224 2.85 -8.51 -5.30
C ALA A 224 1.86 -7.80 -4.35
N ASN A 225 1.03 -8.53 -3.61
CA ASN A 225 0.12 -7.93 -2.63
C ASN A 225 0.88 -7.37 -1.42
N SER A 226 0.22 -6.57 -0.59
CA SER A 226 0.83 -5.89 0.57
C SER A 226 1.42 -6.83 1.63
N ILE A 227 1.10 -8.12 1.58
CA ILE A 227 1.67 -9.15 2.45
C ILE A 227 3.14 -9.46 2.18
N ASN A 228 3.64 -9.20 0.95
CA ASN A 228 5.05 -9.39 0.63
C ASN A 228 5.91 -8.34 1.34
N ILE A 229 6.97 -8.78 2.03
CA ILE A 229 7.88 -7.88 2.76
C ILE A 229 8.61 -6.90 1.82
N GLY A 230 8.84 -7.27 0.56
CA GLY A 230 9.38 -6.41 -0.48
C GLY A 230 8.49 -5.22 -0.83
N ARG A 231 7.21 -5.25 -0.43
CA ARG A 231 6.30 -4.10 -0.50
C ARG A 231 6.26 -3.28 0.78
N LEU A 232 6.53 -3.89 1.92
CA LEU A 232 6.46 -3.20 3.21
C LEU A 232 7.70 -2.35 3.46
N THR A 233 8.88 -2.93 3.29
CA THR A 233 10.15 -2.27 3.65
C THR A 233 10.42 -0.97 2.90
N PRO A 234 10.12 -0.80 1.60
CA PRO A 234 10.33 0.48 0.93
C PRO A 234 9.47 1.61 1.48
N GLN A 235 8.33 1.28 2.10
CA GLN A 235 7.44 2.27 2.68
C GLN A 235 7.99 2.89 3.98
N VAL A 236 8.94 2.25 4.64
CA VAL A 236 9.61 2.82 5.83
C VAL A 236 10.38 4.10 5.47
N VAL A 237 10.89 4.17 4.24
CA VAL A 237 11.74 5.28 3.76
C VAL A 237 11.02 6.62 3.83
N TYR A 238 9.79 6.72 3.32
CA TYR A 238 9.10 8.01 3.25
C TYR A 238 8.65 8.55 4.63
N TYR A 239 8.54 7.70 5.66
CA TYR A 239 8.33 8.18 7.03
C TYR A 239 9.58 8.88 7.58
N PHE A 240 10.76 8.29 7.39
CA PHE A 240 12.01 8.98 7.71
C PHE A 240 12.19 10.25 6.87
N TYR A 241 11.94 10.14 5.56
CA TYR A 241 12.09 11.27 4.64
C TYR A 241 11.22 12.46 5.05
N SER A 242 9.93 12.23 5.33
CA SER A 242 9.01 13.31 5.73
C SER A 242 9.45 13.99 7.02
N TYR A 243 9.84 13.22 8.03
CA TYR A 243 10.38 13.77 9.28
C TYR A 243 11.61 14.64 9.03
N LEU A 244 12.58 14.14 8.27
CA LEU A 244 13.82 14.83 7.97
C LEU A 244 13.59 16.09 7.12
N GLN A 245 12.59 16.08 6.23
CA GLN A 245 12.21 17.28 5.48
C GLN A 245 11.65 18.38 6.40
N LEU A 246 10.83 18.03 7.40
CA LEU A 246 10.35 19.02 8.39
C LEU A 246 11.49 19.59 9.21
N VAL A 247 12.46 18.76 9.63
CA VAL A 247 13.68 19.25 10.31
C VAL A 247 14.48 20.18 9.38
N LYS A 248 14.70 19.79 8.12
CA LYS A 248 15.45 20.57 7.13
C LYS A 248 14.80 21.93 6.82
N GLN A 249 13.47 21.98 6.87
CA GLN A 249 12.67 23.20 6.67
C GLN A 249 12.55 24.04 7.95
N ASN A 250 13.14 23.62 9.08
CA ASN A 250 13.03 24.24 10.40
C ASN A 250 11.58 24.34 10.92
N GLU A 251 10.70 23.45 10.50
CA GLU A 251 9.33 23.35 11.01
C GLU A 251 9.25 22.60 12.34
N ILE A 252 10.25 21.76 12.63
CA ILE A 252 10.50 21.07 13.90
C ILE A 252 11.99 21.06 14.22
N ALA A 253 12.35 20.89 15.50
CA ALA A 253 13.72 20.60 15.89
C ALA A 253 14.02 19.09 15.76
N LEU A 254 15.29 18.75 15.56
CA LEU A 254 15.71 17.35 15.52
C LEU A 254 15.49 16.70 16.89
N GLY A 255 14.67 15.67 16.93
CA GLY A 255 14.28 14.94 18.14
C GLY A 255 12.86 15.26 18.62
N ASP A 256 12.22 16.31 18.09
CA ASP A 256 10.82 16.57 18.35
C ASP A 256 9.97 15.41 17.82
N GLU A 257 8.95 15.02 18.56
CA GLU A 257 8.01 14.00 18.11
C GLU A 257 6.96 14.60 17.18
N ILE A 258 6.52 13.84 16.19
CA ILE A 258 5.43 14.21 15.27
C ILE A 258 4.35 13.15 15.24
N ASN A 259 3.16 13.53 14.77
CA ASN A 259 2.08 12.58 14.47
C ASN A 259 2.05 12.25 12.97
N PHE A 260 1.58 11.04 12.66
CA PHE A 260 1.20 10.64 11.30
C PHE A 260 -0.25 10.22 11.24
N VAL A 261 -1.01 10.78 10.29
CA VAL A 261 -2.37 10.35 9.98
C VAL A 261 -2.35 9.55 8.70
N VAL A 262 -2.84 8.33 8.75
CA VAL A 262 -2.69 7.39 7.63
C VAL A 262 -4.04 6.82 7.21
N PRO A 263 -4.51 7.09 5.97
CA PRO A 263 -5.68 6.40 5.43
C PRO A 263 -5.37 4.91 5.34
N THR A 264 -6.16 4.09 6.04
CA THR A 264 -5.75 2.71 6.32
C THR A 264 -6.79 1.70 5.87
N GLY A 265 -6.37 0.77 5.00
CA GLY A 265 -7.09 -0.46 4.65
C GLY A 265 -6.31 -1.69 5.13
N ASN A 266 -5.46 -2.27 4.25
CA ASN A 266 -4.67 -3.47 4.54
C ASN A 266 -3.51 -3.29 5.54
N PHE A 267 -3.45 -2.17 6.24
CA PHE A 267 -2.51 -1.86 7.33
C PHE A 267 -1.01 -1.78 6.93
N GLY A 268 -0.66 -1.93 5.65
CA GLY A 268 0.74 -1.94 5.20
C GLY A 268 1.44 -0.61 5.39
N ASN A 269 0.80 0.49 4.97
CA ASN A 269 1.34 1.84 5.05
C ASN A 269 1.61 2.25 6.51
N ILE A 270 0.61 2.24 7.37
CA ILE A 270 0.75 2.65 8.78
C ILE A 270 1.73 1.73 9.56
N LEU A 271 1.78 0.43 9.21
CA LEU A 271 2.75 -0.50 9.78
C LEU A 271 4.20 -0.14 9.40
N ALA A 272 4.43 0.36 8.18
CA ALA A 272 5.75 0.86 7.80
C ALA A 272 6.17 2.07 8.65
N GLY A 273 5.22 2.95 8.99
CA GLY A 273 5.44 4.02 9.97
C GLY A 273 5.78 3.46 11.36
N TYR A 274 5.05 2.46 11.81
CA TYR A 274 5.35 1.78 13.09
C TYR A 274 6.76 1.16 13.08
N TYR A 275 7.18 0.55 11.97
CA TYR A 275 8.56 0.05 11.83
C TYR A 275 9.58 1.19 11.86
N ALA A 276 9.29 2.34 11.24
CA ALA A 276 10.15 3.53 11.35
C ALA A 276 10.30 3.98 12.81
N LYS A 277 9.22 3.98 13.62
CA LYS A 277 9.27 4.25 15.06
C LYS A 277 10.12 3.21 15.80
N GLN A 278 9.99 1.92 15.50
CA GLN A 278 10.84 0.87 16.07
C GLN A 278 12.33 1.07 15.71
N MET A 279 12.61 1.68 14.55
CA MET A 279 13.96 2.06 14.15
C MET A 279 14.43 3.40 14.75
N GLY A 280 13.66 4.00 15.64
CA GLY A 280 14.05 5.20 16.41
C GLY A 280 13.60 6.53 15.81
N LEU A 281 12.70 6.54 14.81
CA LEU A 281 12.06 7.77 14.33
C LEU A 281 11.19 8.37 15.46
N PRO A 282 11.32 9.68 15.79
CA PRO A 282 10.53 10.31 16.83
C PRO A 282 9.07 10.48 16.36
N VAL A 283 8.21 9.55 16.76
CA VAL A 283 6.77 9.58 16.46
C VAL A 283 5.98 9.52 17.76
N ASN A 284 5.10 10.50 17.98
CA ASN A 284 4.16 10.51 19.10
C ASN A 284 3.02 9.51 18.82
N LYS A 285 2.19 9.79 17.81
CA LYS A 285 1.02 8.99 17.46
C LYS A 285 0.93 8.63 15.99
N PHE A 286 0.34 7.47 15.74
CA PHE A 286 -0.21 7.09 14.45
C PHE A 286 -1.73 7.15 14.53
N ILE A 287 -2.36 8.02 13.76
CA ILE A 287 -3.80 8.13 13.64
C ILE A 287 -4.24 7.20 12.48
N CYS A 288 -4.82 6.05 12.83
CA CYS A 288 -5.37 5.08 11.90
C CYS A 288 -6.74 5.57 11.42
N ALA A 289 -6.81 6.08 10.20
CA ALA A 289 -8.03 6.61 9.63
C ALA A 289 -8.75 5.53 8.80
N SER A 290 -10.01 5.26 9.11
CA SER A 290 -10.90 4.34 8.40
C SER A 290 -12.02 5.09 7.69
N ASN A 291 -12.55 4.54 6.60
CA ASN A 291 -13.81 4.97 6.03
C ASN A 291 -15.00 4.29 6.76
N ASP A 292 -16.16 4.25 6.14
CA ASP A 292 -17.37 3.60 6.72
C ASP A 292 -17.18 2.09 7.01
N ASN A 293 -16.12 1.47 6.48
CA ASN A 293 -15.68 0.12 6.83
C ASN A 293 -14.74 0.19 8.06
N ASN A 294 -15.28 0.52 9.20
CA ASN A 294 -14.58 0.95 10.41
C ASN A 294 -14.07 -0.20 11.30
N VAL A 295 -13.78 -1.38 10.75
CA VAL A 295 -13.32 -2.54 11.52
C VAL A 295 -12.03 -2.28 12.31
N LEU A 296 -11.11 -1.48 11.76
CA LEU A 296 -9.88 -1.10 12.46
C LEU A 296 -10.16 -0.11 13.59
N TYR A 297 -11.05 0.86 13.38
CA TYR A 297 -11.46 1.78 14.44
C TYR A 297 -12.00 1.00 15.65
N ASP A 298 -12.96 0.10 15.45
CA ASP A 298 -13.52 -0.72 16.52
C ASP A 298 -12.44 -1.56 17.22
N PHE A 299 -11.50 -2.13 16.46
CA PHE A 299 -10.39 -2.89 17.02
C PHE A 299 -9.50 -2.05 17.95
N PHE A 300 -9.09 -0.86 17.54
CA PHE A 300 -8.27 0.00 18.37
C PHE A 300 -9.00 0.52 19.62
N GLU A 301 -10.29 0.81 19.50
CA GLU A 301 -11.11 1.28 20.61
C GLU A 301 -11.41 0.17 21.63
N THR A 302 -11.77 -1.02 21.15
CA THR A 302 -12.30 -2.08 22.01
C THR A 302 -11.32 -3.23 22.28
N GLY A 303 -10.32 -3.43 21.41
CA GLY A 303 -9.47 -4.63 21.39
C GLY A 303 -10.14 -5.80 20.66
N VAL A 304 -11.36 -5.63 20.14
CA VAL A 304 -12.13 -6.66 19.44
C VAL A 304 -12.07 -6.41 17.93
N TYR A 305 -11.57 -7.37 17.18
CA TYR A 305 -11.63 -7.37 15.72
C TYR A 305 -12.78 -8.25 15.26
N ASN A 306 -13.77 -7.67 14.58
CA ASN A 306 -14.97 -8.38 14.12
C ASN A 306 -15.20 -8.12 12.63
N LYS A 307 -14.99 -9.15 11.78
CA LYS A 307 -15.25 -9.09 10.34
C LYS A 307 -16.68 -9.49 9.93
N ASN A 308 -17.51 -9.94 10.89
CA ASN A 308 -18.90 -10.34 10.64
C ASN A 308 -19.80 -9.11 10.50
N ARG A 309 -19.60 -8.38 9.42
CA ARG A 309 -20.34 -7.17 9.06
C ARG A 309 -20.46 -7.06 7.54
N GLU A 310 -21.38 -6.26 7.07
CA GLU A 310 -21.56 -5.99 5.66
C GLU A 310 -20.47 -5.03 5.15
N LEU A 311 -19.89 -5.34 3.99
CA LEU A 311 -18.95 -4.46 3.29
C LEU A 311 -19.74 -3.31 2.65
N LYS A 312 -19.32 -2.08 2.92
CA LYS A 312 -19.85 -0.88 2.29
C LYS A 312 -18.94 -0.45 1.15
N LEU A 313 -19.51 -0.16 0.00
CA LEU A 313 -18.78 0.45 -1.12
C LEU A 313 -18.75 1.97 -0.90
N THR A 314 -17.56 2.55 -0.90
CA THR A 314 -17.33 3.97 -0.62
C THR A 314 -16.60 4.66 -1.76
N THR A 315 -16.47 5.99 -1.67
CA THR A 315 -15.64 6.79 -2.61
C THR A 315 -14.13 6.62 -2.37
N SER A 316 -13.73 5.92 -1.30
CA SER A 316 -12.33 5.58 -0.98
C SER A 316 -12.06 4.06 -1.06
N PRO A 317 -12.18 3.43 -2.24
CA PRO A 317 -12.28 1.97 -2.41
C PRO A 317 -11.03 1.20 -1.96
N SER A 318 -9.85 1.83 -1.87
CA SER A 318 -8.65 1.17 -1.34
C SER A 318 -8.73 0.88 0.16
N MET A 319 -9.71 1.45 0.85
CA MET A 319 -9.98 1.27 2.28
C MET A 319 -11.21 0.39 2.53
N ASP A 320 -11.94 -0.05 1.48
CA ASP A 320 -13.09 -0.95 1.58
C ASP A 320 -12.61 -2.37 1.89
N ILE A 321 -12.46 -2.65 3.18
CA ILE A 321 -11.98 -3.95 3.68
C ILE A 321 -12.73 -4.39 4.92
N LEU A 322 -12.90 -5.69 5.08
CA LEU A 322 -13.33 -6.33 6.33
C LEU A 322 -12.19 -7.12 6.99
N THR A 323 -11.14 -7.46 6.23
CA THR A 323 -9.97 -8.15 6.74
C THR A 323 -8.70 -7.38 6.39
N SER A 324 -8.04 -6.82 7.41
CA SER A 324 -6.82 -6.04 7.27
C SER A 324 -5.59 -6.94 7.39
N SER A 325 -4.99 -7.29 6.25
CA SER A 325 -4.01 -8.39 6.17
C SER A 325 -2.71 -8.15 6.94
N ASN A 326 -2.18 -6.91 6.97
CA ASN A 326 -0.92 -6.64 7.68
C ASN A 326 -1.12 -6.36 9.18
N LEU A 327 -2.36 -6.30 9.66
CA LEU A 327 -2.61 -6.22 11.09
C LEU A 327 -2.01 -7.43 11.85
N GLU A 328 -1.91 -8.58 11.18
CA GLU A 328 -1.22 -9.76 11.71
C GLU A 328 0.22 -9.46 12.16
N ARG A 329 0.94 -8.60 11.43
CA ARG A 329 2.30 -8.18 11.82
C ARG A 329 2.29 -7.31 13.07
N LEU A 330 1.30 -6.41 13.20
CA LEU A 330 1.13 -5.63 14.43
C LEU A 330 0.77 -6.53 15.61
N LEU A 331 -0.16 -7.49 15.43
CA LEU A 331 -0.51 -8.46 16.48
C LEU A 331 0.72 -9.22 16.96
N PHE A 332 1.60 -9.61 16.05
CA PHE A 332 2.86 -10.28 16.41
C PHE A 332 3.76 -9.37 17.27
N GLU A 333 3.96 -8.11 16.87
CA GLU A 333 4.81 -7.19 17.64
C GLU A 333 4.21 -6.87 19.03
N ILE A 334 2.90 -6.55 19.10
CA ILE A 334 2.25 -6.18 20.37
C ILE A 334 2.03 -7.37 21.32
N SER A 335 2.09 -8.60 20.81
CA SER A 335 2.09 -9.83 21.63
C SER A 335 3.47 -10.18 22.18
N ASN A 336 4.48 -9.31 22.05
CA ASN A 336 5.88 -9.61 22.31
C ASN A 336 6.41 -10.78 21.47
N ARG A 337 5.97 -10.85 20.20
CA ARG A 337 6.38 -11.84 19.21
C ARG A 337 5.96 -13.28 19.55
N ASP A 338 4.83 -13.43 20.24
CA ASP A 338 4.24 -14.73 20.56
C ASP A 338 3.41 -15.29 19.39
N SER A 339 4.04 -16.12 18.58
CA SER A 339 3.38 -16.79 17.44
C SER A 339 2.21 -17.68 17.84
N LYS A 340 2.22 -18.28 19.04
CA LYS A 340 1.10 -19.13 19.49
C LYS A 340 -0.15 -18.28 19.73
N LYS A 341 0.05 -17.12 20.38
CA LYS A 341 -1.02 -16.14 20.61
C LYS A 341 -1.59 -15.62 19.28
N VAL A 342 -0.72 -15.25 18.34
CA VAL A 342 -1.13 -14.81 16.99
C VAL A 342 -1.94 -15.89 16.27
N ASN A 343 -1.46 -17.15 16.28
CA ASN A 343 -2.20 -18.27 15.69
C ASN A 343 -3.59 -18.43 16.31
N SER A 344 -3.70 -18.35 17.63
CA SER A 344 -5.00 -18.47 18.32
C SER A 344 -5.98 -17.39 17.84
N LEU A 345 -5.55 -16.11 17.81
CA LEU A 345 -6.37 -14.99 17.35
C LEU A 345 -6.82 -15.15 15.90
N LEU A 346 -5.90 -15.59 15.01
CA LEU A 346 -6.22 -15.76 13.59
C LEU A 346 -7.10 -17.00 13.33
N ASN A 347 -6.99 -18.05 14.13
CA ASN A 347 -7.92 -19.18 14.07
C ASN A 347 -9.33 -18.75 14.49
N ASP A 348 -9.46 -17.99 15.58
CA ASP A 348 -10.74 -17.41 16.00
C ASP A 348 -11.34 -16.52 14.89
N LEU A 349 -10.50 -15.70 14.21
CA LEU A 349 -10.96 -14.88 13.08
C LEU A 349 -11.46 -15.73 11.92
N ASN A 350 -10.80 -16.85 11.62
CA ASN A 350 -11.19 -17.75 10.53
C ASN A 350 -12.47 -18.53 10.86
N GLU A 351 -12.58 -19.05 12.07
CA GLU A 351 -13.68 -19.93 12.49
C GLU A 351 -14.92 -19.16 12.93
N LYS A 352 -14.73 -18.08 13.71
CA LYS A 352 -15.79 -17.30 14.34
C LYS A 352 -16.04 -15.94 13.68
N GLY A 353 -15.08 -15.46 12.88
CA GLY A 353 -15.09 -14.10 12.30
C GLY A 353 -14.73 -12.99 13.28
N VAL A 354 -14.31 -13.33 14.51
CA VAL A 354 -14.01 -12.37 15.57
C VAL A 354 -12.90 -12.88 16.46
N TYR A 355 -12.06 -11.95 16.96
CA TYR A 355 -11.12 -12.19 18.06
C TYR A 355 -11.04 -10.97 18.98
N GLU A 356 -10.54 -11.19 20.19
CA GLU A 356 -10.25 -10.15 21.17
C GLU A 356 -8.82 -10.29 21.67
N ILE A 357 -8.09 -9.17 21.71
CA ILE A 357 -6.73 -9.13 22.26
C ILE A 357 -6.77 -8.92 23.78
N ASP A 358 -5.78 -9.47 24.48
CA ASP A 358 -5.69 -9.32 25.93
C ASP A 358 -5.24 -7.91 26.37
N TYR A 359 -5.26 -7.70 27.68
CA TYR A 359 -4.91 -6.41 28.30
C TYR A 359 -3.48 -5.96 27.96
N ASP A 360 -2.51 -6.87 27.96
CA ASP A 360 -1.09 -6.53 27.70
C ASP A 360 -0.91 -6.09 26.25
N MET A 361 -1.54 -6.79 25.30
CA MET A 361 -1.54 -6.39 23.90
C MET A 361 -2.22 -5.03 23.70
N ARG A 362 -3.34 -4.75 24.39
CA ARG A 362 -4.00 -3.43 24.33
C ARG A 362 -3.08 -2.32 24.82
N LYS A 363 -2.36 -2.53 25.93
CA LYS A 363 -1.40 -1.55 26.45
C LYS A 363 -0.31 -1.21 25.41
N ASN A 364 0.13 -2.19 24.63
CA ASN A 364 1.14 -2.02 23.59
C ASN A 364 0.63 -1.26 22.33
N LEU A 365 -0.67 -0.96 22.26
CA LEU A 365 -1.26 -0.11 21.22
C LEU A 365 -1.19 1.39 21.54
N SER A 366 -0.59 1.81 22.62
CA SER A 366 -0.56 3.20 23.10
C SER A 366 -0.03 4.24 22.09
N SER A 367 0.73 3.82 21.06
CA SER A 367 1.19 4.69 19.97
C SER A 367 0.12 4.95 18.90
N PHE A 368 -1.03 4.29 18.97
CA PHE A 368 -2.09 4.43 18.00
C PHE A 368 -3.27 5.20 18.58
N TYR A 369 -3.92 5.94 17.73
CA TYR A 369 -5.28 6.48 17.85
C TYR A 369 -6.05 6.05 16.61
N ALA A 370 -7.33 5.83 16.68
CA ALA A 370 -8.14 5.48 15.52
C ALA A 370 -9.31 6.45 15.35
N GLY A 371 -9.67 6.70 14.10
CA GLY A 371 -10.83 7.46 13.71
C GLY A 371 -11.50 6.84 12.48
N TYR A 372 -12.74 7.23 12.22
CA TYR A 372 -13.40 6.88 10.96
C TYR A 372 -14.29 8.02 10.47
N SER A 373 -14.52 8.05 9.16
CA SER A 373 -15.36 9.07 8.52
C SER A 373 -16.40 8.45 7.62
N LYS A 374 -17.59 9.01 7.65
CA LYS A 374 -18.69 8.70 6.73
C LYS A 374 -18.56 9.51 5.44
N GLU A 375 -19.22 9.07 4.38
CA GLU A 375 -19.14 9.67 3.04
C GLU A 375 -19.54 11.16 3.00
N ASP A 376 -20.54 11.57 3.77
CA ASP A 376 -20.96 12.97 3.89
C ASP A 376 -19.88 13.86 4.53
N VAL A 377 -19.17 13.34 5.53
CA VAL A 377 -18.03 14.02 6.16
C VAL A 377 -16.86 14.11 5.18
N VAL A 378 -16.56 13.02 4.45
CA VAL A 378 -15.50 13.00 3.43
C VAL A 378 -15.73 14.08 2.37
N SER A 379 -16.93 14.14 1.80
CA SER A 379 -17.30 15.15 0.81
C SER A 379 -17.20 16.57 1.37
N LYS A 380 -17.69 16.80 2.59
CA LYS A 380 -17.57 18.09 3.28
C LYS A 380 -16.10 18.50 3.47
N THR A 381 -15.25 17.58 3.92
CA THR A 381 -13.83 17.85 4.17
C THR A 381 -13.08 18.23 2.87
N ILE A 382 -13.35 17.55 1.74
CA ILE A 382 -12.78 17.93 0.44
C ILE A 382 -13.10 19.39 0.13
N LYS A 383 -14.38 19.77 0.28
CA LYS A 383 -14.84 21.13 0.00
C LYS A 383 -14.19 22.14 0.95
N GLU A 384 -14.20 21.90 2.24
CA GLU A 384 -13.72 22.84 3.25
C GLU A 384 -12.21 23.10 3.12
N VAL A 385 -11.41 22.05 2.87
CA VAL A 385 -9.97 22.17 2.65
C VAL A 385 -9.68 22.93 1.35
N PHE A 386 -10.43 22.63 0.28
CA PHE A 386 -10.28 23.37 -0.97
C PHE A 386 -10.67 24.83 -0.84
N ASP A 387 -11.81 25.14 -0.24
CA ASP A 387 -12.30 26.52 -0.07
C ASP A 387 -11.36 27.35 0.83
N LYS A 388 -10.78 26.73 1.87
CA LYS A 388 -9.97 27.44 2.86
C LYS A 388 -8.50 27.58 2.44
N PHE A 389 -7.93 26.56 1.82
CA PHE A 389 -6.49 26.49 1.55
C PHE A 389 -6.14 26.38 0.07
N GLY A 390 -7.12 26.21 -0.82
CA GLY A 390 -6.87 25.95 -2.24
C GLY A 390 -6.20 24.61 -2.51
N TYR A 391 -6.18 23.69 -1.51
CA TYR A 391 -5.53 22.39 -1.64
C TYR A 391 -6.56 21.31 -1.98
N LEU A 392 -6.24 20.50 -3.01
CA LEU A 392 -7.15 19.48 -3.52
C LEU A 392 -6.84 18.12 -2.87
N LEU A 393 -7.76 17.61 -2.07
CA LEU A 393 -7.67 16.27 -1.48
C LEU A 393 -8.29 15.22 -2.40
N ASP A 394 -7.69 14.01 -2.46
CA ASP A 394 -8.41 12.82 -2.88
C ASP A 394 -9.31 12.29 -1.77
N THR A 395 -10.21 11.38 -2.10
CA THR A 395 -11.21 10.86 -1.17
C THR A 395 -10.60 10.11 0.02
N HIS A 396 -9.48 9.38 -0.17
CA HIS A 396 -8.78 8.67 0.91
C HIS A 396 -8.07 9.65 1.85
N THR A 397 -7.41 10.66 1.28
CA THR A 397 -6.75 11.70 2.08
C THR A 397 -7.77 12.54 2.85
N ALA A 398 -8.97 12.75 2.29
CA ALA A 398 -10.06 13.44 2.99
C ALA A 398 -10.55 12.65 4.21
N VAL A 399 -10.63 11.30 4.13
CA VAL A 399 -10.88 10.46 5.30
C VAL A 399 -9.80 10.69 6.37
N ALA A 400 -8.52 10.71 5.98
CA ALA A 400 -7.43 10.94 6.94
C ALA A 400 -7.52 12.35 7.55
N TYR A 401 -7.79 13.38 6.74
CA TYR A 401 -7.87 14.76 7.19
C TYR A 401 -9.01 14.94 8.21
N SER A 402 -10.21 14.42 7.94
CA SER A 402 -11.35 14.49 8.86
C SER A 402 -11.11 13.72 10.17
N CYS A 403 -10.42 12.56 10.11
CA CYS A 403 -10.02 11.84 11.32
C CYS A 403 -8.97 12.63 12.13
N TYR A 404 -8.11 13.38 11.49
CA TYR A 404 -7.18 14.28 12.14
C TYR A 404 -7.88 15.43 12.87
N GLU A 405 -8.81 16.11 12.21
CA GLU A 405 -9.60 17.18 12.83
C GLU A 405 -10.31 16.66 14.09
N LYS A 406 -10.89 15.46 13.99
CA LYS A 406 -11.54 14.80 15.15
C LYS A 406 -10.53 14.47 16.26
N TYR A 407 -9.34 13.96 15.91
CA TYR A 407 -8.27 13.70 16.88
C TYR A 407 -7.87 14.97 17.64
N VAL A 408 -7.66 16.08 16.94
CA VAL A 408 -7.32 17.37 17.56
C VAL A 408 -8.48 17.89 18.44
N GLU A 409 -9.72 17.72 17.98
CA GLU A 409 -10.90 18.07 18.78
C GLU A 409 -10.98 17.29 20.10
N ASP A 410 -10.71 15.97 20.05
CA ASP A 410 -10.85 15.07 21.19
C ASP A 410 -9.69 15.21 22.19
N THR A 411 -8.46 15.36 21.69
CA THR A 411 -7.24 15.29 22.50
C THR A 411 -6.64 16.64 22.84
N LYS A 412 -6.91 17.68 22.04
CA LYS A 412 -6.25 19.00 22.07
C LYS A 412 -4.74 18.90 21.85
N ASP A 413 -4.26 17.82 21.20
CA ASP A 413 -2.87 17.63 20.86
C ASP A 413 -2.45 18.63 19.79
N ILE A 414 -1.37 19.39 20.06
CA ILE A 414 -0.78 20.41 19.16
C ILE A 414 0.50 19.93 18.49
N THR A 415 0.84 18.66 18.66
CA THR A 415 2.02 18.05 18.04
C THR A 415 1.95 18.18 16.52
N LYS A 416 3.04 18.61 15.89
CA LYS A 416 3.11 18.72 14.42
C LYS A 416 2.71 17.41 13.76
N THR A 417 1.82 17.49 12.80
CA THR A 417 1.18 16.34 12.18
C THR A 417 1.43 16.30 10.68
N VAL A 418 1.74 15.09 10.19
CA VAL A 418 1.86 14.77 8.77
C VAL A 418 0.69 13.90 8.35
N ILE A 419 -0.11 14.39 7.43
CA ILE A 419 -1.22 13.64 6.81
C ILE A 419 -0.67 12.94 5.57
N VAL A 420 -0.81 11.63 5.50
CA VAL A 420 -0.28 10.84 4.38
C VAL A 420 -1.29 10.82 3.24
N SER A 421 -0.97 11.50 2.14
CA SER A 421 -1.80 11.53 0.94
C SER A 421 -1.43 10.38 0.00
N THR A 422 -2.40 9.50 -0.24
CA THR A 422 -2.16 8.17 -0.82
C THR A 422 -2.55 8.03 -2.29
N ALA A 423 -3.27 9.00 -2.84
CA ALA A 423 -3.66 8.99 -4.25
C ALA A 423 -3.80 10.40 -4.81
N SER A 424 -3.62 10.54 -6.11
CA SER A 424 -3.93 11.77 -6.81
C SER A 424 -5.44 12.00 -6.86
N PRO A 425 -5.93 13.22 -6.59
CA PRO A 425 -7.35 13.58 -6.74
C PRO A 425 -7.91 13.27 -8.11
N TYR A 426 -7.08 13.30 -9.14
CA TYR A 426 -7.47 13.02 -10.53
C TYR A 426 -7.88 11.56 -10.79
N LYS A 427 -7.55 10.62 -9.90
CA LYS A 427 -8.03 9.23 -9.98
C LYS A 427 -9.48 9.08 -9.54
N PHE A 428 -9.97 10.04 -8.78
CA PHE A 428 -11.31 10.10 -8.19
C PHE A 428 -12.00 11.41 -8.55
N SER A 429 -11.71 11.94 -9.76
CA SER A 429 -12.11 13.27 -10.21
C SER A 429 -13.59 13.55 -10.06
N LYS A 430 -14.45 12.55 -10.35
CA LYS A 430 -15.90 12.68 -10.24
C LYS A 430 -16.35 12.97 -8.81
N ASP A 431 -15.85 12.18 -7.85
CA ASP A 431 -16.22 12.31 -6.44
C ASP A 431 -15.64 13.61 -5.85
N VAL A 432 -14.40 13.93 -6.22
CA VAL A 432 -13.70 15.14 -5.78
C VAL A 432 -14.41 16.41 -6.26
N ILE A 433 -14.69 16.52 -7.56
CA ILE A 433 -15.34 17.73 -8.09
C ILE A 433 -16.80 17.84 -7.61
N SER A 434 -17.51 16.71 -7.49
CA SER A 434 -18.88 16.68 -6.97
C SER A 434 -18.97 17.12 -5.50
N SER A 435 -17.91 16.95 -4.74
CA SER A 435 -17.80 17.44 -3.36
C SER A 435 -17.65 18.96 -3.32
N ILE A 436 -17.02 19.58 -4.33
CA ILE A 436 -16.74 21.03 -4.37
C ILE A 436 -17.91 21.79 -5.02
N GLN A 437 -18.42 21.28 -6.13
CA GLN A 437 -19.51 21.92 -6.89
C GLN A 437 -20.38 20.90 -7.63
N SER A 438 -21.59 21.28 -7.96
CA SER A 438 -22.47 20.45 -8.80
C SER A 438 -21.90 20.31 -10.21
N ILE A 439 -21.94 19.10 -10.76
CA ILE A 439 -21.51 18.80 -12.13
C ILE A 439 -22.65 18.19 -12.93
N ASP A 440 -22.60 18.35 -14.26
CA ASP A 440 -23.50 17.67 -15.18
C ASP A 440 -23.20 16.16 -15.17
N CYS A 441 -24.22 15.34 -14.95
CA CYS A 441 -24.09 13.88 -14.90
C CYS A 441 -23.77 13.22 -16.27
N ASN A 442 -23.90 13.97 -17.38
CA ASN A 442 -23.64 13.47 -18.73
C ASN A 442 -22.19 13.63 -19.17
N LEU A 443 -21.33 14.28 -18.38
CA LEU A 443 -19.92 14.45 -18.70
C LEU A 443 -19.18 13.13 -18.67
N ASP A 444 -18.28 12.93 -19.63
CA ASP A 444 -17.34 11.81 -19.59
C ASP A 444 -16.22 12.06 -18.57
N ASP A 445 -15.48 11.00 -18.21
CA ASP A 445 -14.44 11.07 -17.18
C ASP A 445 -13.32 12.08 -17.52
N PHE A 446 -12.98 12.25 -18.81
CA PHE A 446 -11.93 13.19 -19.23
C PHE A 446 -12.42 14.64 -19.23
N GLU A 447 -13.69 14.87 -19.54
CA GLU A 447 -14.33 16.18 -19.38
C GLU A 447 -14.36 16.59 -17.90
N ILE A 448 -14.64 15.64 -17.00
CA ILE A 448 -14.62 15.84 -15.54
C ILE A 448 -13.19 16.17 -15.09
N ILE A 449 -12.18 15.43 -15.54
CA ILE A 449 -10.77 15.67 -15.24
C ILE A 449 -10.35 17.09 -15.66
N ASN A 450 -10.71 17.52 -16.88
CA ASN A 450 -10.40 18.87 -17.35
C ASN A 450 -11.09 19.96 -16.51
N LYS A 451 -12.38 19.75 -16.17
CA LYS A 451 -13.10 20.68 -15.28
C LYS A 451 -12.48 20.78 -13.90
N LEU A 452 -12.00 19.65 -13.34
CA LEU A 452 -11.32 19.64 -12.06
C LEU A 452 -9.99 20.42 -12.13
N SER A 453 -9.24 20.28 -13.23
CA SER A 453 -8.01 21.03 -13.48
C SER A 453 -8.30 22.52 -13.63
N ASP A 454 -9.33 22.89 -14.37
CA ASP A 454 -9.75 24.29 -14.54
C ASP A 454 -10.18 24.93 -13.22
N LEU A 455 -10.90 24.19 -12.38
CA LEU A 455 -11.38 24.65 -11.08
C LEU A 455 -10.21 24.84 -10.09
N SER A 456 -9.36 23.82 -9.97
CA SER A 456 -8.31 23.77 -8.95
C SER A 456 -7.02 24.49 -9.36
N LYS A 457 -6.86 24.79 -10.66
CA LYS A 457 -5.61 25.31 -11.27
C LYS A 457 -4.42 24.36 -11.07
N THR A 458 -4.66 23.09 -10.78
CA THR A 458 -3.61 22.08 -10.67
C THR A 458 -3.44 21.36 -12.00
N LYS A 459 -2.22 20.87 -12.26
CA LYS A 459 -1.90 20.15 -13.49
C LYS A 459 -2.44 18.73 -13.44
N ILE A 460 -3.01 18.26 -14.55
CA ILE A 460 -3.37 16.85 -14.70
C ILE A 460 -2.08 16.02 -14.73
N PRO A 461 -1.96 14.95 -13.91
CA PRO A 461 -0.79 14.08 -13.97
C PRO A 461 -0.61 13.44 -15.34
N GLY A 462 0.62 13.46 -15.88
CA GLY A 462 0.91 12.95 -17.21
C GLY A 462 0.41 11.52 -17.50
N PRO A 463 0.52 10.57 -16.55
CA PRO A 463 -0.04 9.23 -16.72
C PRO A 463 -1.57 9.19 -16.89
N ILE A 464 -2.30 10.16 -16.33
CA ILE A 464 -3.77 10.26 -16.49
C ILE A 464 -4.10 11.00 -17.79
N GLU A 465 -3.40 12.08 -18.09
CA GLU A 465 -3.61 12.89 -19.32
C GLU A 465 -3.45 12.02 -20.58
N LYS A 466 -2.41 11.19 -20.63
CA LYS A 466 -2.12 10.32 -21.77
C LYS A 466 -3.07 9.12 -21.90
N LEU A 467 -3.84 8.81 -20.88
CA LEU A 467 -4.65 7.58 -20.83
C LEU A 467 -5.69 7.50 -21.96
N LYS A 468 -6.23 8.65 -22.39
CA LYS A 468 -7.20 8.73 -23.47
C LYS A 468 -6.65 8.24 -24.83
N GLU A 469 -5.34 8.37 -25.03
CA GLU A 469 -4.66 8.06 -26.29
C GLU A 469 -4.15 6.62 -26.35
N LEU A 470 -4.16 5.91 -25.21
CA LEU A 470 -3.59 4.57 -25.12
C LEU A 470 -4.54 3.51 -25.68
N GLU A 471 -3.97 2.56 -26.41
CA GLU A 471 -4.70 1.42 -26.96
C GLU A 471 -5.07 0.42 -25.84
N ILE A 472 -6.31 -0.09 -25.90
CA ILE A 472 -6.74 -1.19 -25.03
C ILE A 472 -6.08 -2.49 -25.49
N ARG A 473 -5.21 -3.07 -24.63
CA ARG A 473 -4.44 -4.27 -24.92
C ARG A 473 -5.00 -5.53 -24.27
N HIS A 474 -5.76 -5.37 -23.19
CA HIS A 474 -6.30 -6.48 -22.42
C HIS A 474 -7.83 -6.43 -22.41
N ASN A 475 -8.48 -7.41 -23.07
CA ASN A 475 -9.93 -7.53 -23.16
C ASN A 475 -10.45 -8.89 -22.70
N ILE A 476 -9.67 -9.58 -21.84
CA ILE A 476 -10.02 -10.89 -21.34
C ILE A 476 -10.99 -10.73 -20.17
N THR A 477 -12.08 -11.48 -20.19
CA THR A 477 -13.03 -11.61 -19.08
C THR A 477 -13.31 -13.10 -18.87
N CYS A 478 -13.40 -13.55 -17.63
CA CYS A 478 -13.66 -14.95 -17.30
C CYS A 478 -14.63 -15.10 -16.12
N GLU A 479 -15.13 -16.29 -15.91
CA GLU A 479 -15.85 -16.67 -14.71
C GLU A 479 -14.89 -16.91 -13.54
N LYS A 480 -15.39 -16.85 -12.32
CA LYS A 480 -14.57 -16.96 -11.10
C LYS A 480 -13.91 -18.32 -10.88
N ASP A 481 -14.33 -19.35 -11.57
CA ASP A 481 -13.75 -20.71 -11.54
C ASP A 481 -12.72 -20.93 -12.69
N GLU A 482 -12.59 -19.99 -13.63
CA GLU A 482 -11.71 -20.11 -14.80
C GLU A 482 -10.32 -19.50 -14.61
N LEU A 483 -10.01 -18.89 -13.45
CA LEU A 483 -8.75 -18.18 -13.24
C LEU A 483 -7.50 -19.02 -13.58
N LYS A 484 -7.49 -20.31 -13.22
CA LYS A 484 -6.36 -21.21 -13.52
C LYS A 484 -6.17 -21.41 -15.02
N SER A 485 -7.25 -21.53 -15.76
CA SER A 485 -7.18 -21.70 -17.21
C SER A 485 -6.62 -20.47 -17.91
N GLU A 486 -6.98 -19.27 -17.44
CA GLU A 486 -6.43 -18.02 -17.98
C GLU A 486 -4.93 -17.87 -17.68
N ILE A 487 -4.47 -18.27 -16.48
CA ILE A 487 -3.04 -18.34 -16.19
C ILE A 487 -2.32 -19.27 -17.16
N LEU A 488 -2.83 -20.49 -17.36
CA LEU A 488 -2.19 -21.47 -18.26
C LEU A 488 -2.16 -20.97 -19.71
N LYS A 489 -3.26 -20.39 -20.22
CA LYS A 489 -3.30 -19.78 -21.56
C LYS A 489 -2.24 -18.69 -21.72
N PHE A 490 -2.12 -17.81 -20.74
CA PHE A 490 -1.09 -16.76 -20.76
C PHE A 490 0.34 -17.31 -20.75
N LEU A 491 0.56 -18.43 -20.05
CA LEU A 491 1.85 -19.12 -20.01
C LEU A 491 2.12 -19.98 -21.26
N GLY A 492 1.17 -20.07 -22.22
CA GLY A 492 1.29 -20.91 -23.41
C GLY A 492 1.22 -22.42 -23.12
N LYS A 493 0.42 -22.80 -22.12
CA LYS A 493 0.34 -24.17 -21.59
C LYS A 493 -1.09 -24.74 -21.65
#